data_b887e657da66f12d7518fa69d1ace617
#
_entry.id   b887e657da66f12d7518fa69d1ace617
#
_cell.length_a   1.000
_cell.length_b   1.000
_cell.length_c   1.000
_cell.angle_alpha   90.00
_cell.angle_beta   90.00
_cell.angle_gamma   90.00
#
_symmetry.space_group_name_H-M   'P 1'
#
loop_
_entity.id
_entity.type
_entity.pdbx_description
1 polymer ?
#
loop_
_entity_poly.entity_id
_entity_poly.type
_entity_poly.pdbx_seq_one_letter_code
_entity_poly.pdbx_strand_id
1 'polypeptide(L)'
;MMDHLLRFKPSQKYMFFDFETCGLNLGSLRNKPWQLAFLTVENGKIKDKANYWLKWKGIKVSEGAAKVTGWTQKKYDDKAVDPEKPLDHFESYLYNDDYIKVGHNILGFDVYLHGIYRRLLNQSPDYSYLNKCIDTLCLSRGVNQDIKSPDKDLIKWQYKMLSLRKSKGRNRLIDLCKKYEIPFDNKKLHDALYDIEKNYEVFRKLIWNIEI
;
A
#
# COMPACT_ATOMS: atom_id res chain seq x y z
N MET A 1 -23.50 -6.48 -15.56
CA MET A 1 -23.37 -5.49 -14.47
C MET A 1 -21.99 -5.72 -13.86
N MET A 2 -21.04 -4.76 -13.94
CA MET A 2 -19.76 -4.91 -13.25
C MET A 2 -20.03 -4.90 -11.75
N ASP A 3 -19.58 -5.94 -11.06
CA ASP A 3 -19.70 -5.99 -9.61
C ASP A 3 -18.83 -4.89 -8.96
N HIS A 4 -19.38 -4.28 -7.93
CA HIS A 4 -18.67 -3.25 -7.16
C HIS A 4 -17.43 -3.85 -6.49
N LEU A 5 -16.26 -3.18 -6.60
CA LEU A 5 -14.99 -3.69 -6.04
C LEU A 5 -15.03 -3.96 -4.53
N LEU A 6 -15.88 -3.23 -3.80
CA LEU A 6 -16.03 -3.39 -2.34
C LEU A 6 -16.99 -4.52 -1.97
N ARG A 7 -17.67 -5.14 -2.94
CA ARG A 7 -18.53 -6.28 -2.65
C ARG A 7 -17.66 -7.51 -2.40
N PHE A 8 -17.71 -8.02 -1.17
CA PHE A 8 -16.95 -9.21 -0.81
C PHE A 8 -17.38 -10.43 -1.64
N LYS A 9 -16.38 -11.10 -2.21
CA LYS A 9 -16.53 -12.39 -2.88
C LYS A 9 -15.46 -13.34 -2.35
N PRO A 10 -15.81 -14.56 -1.90
CA PRO A 10 -14.81 -15.53 -1.41
C PRO A 10 -13.72 -15.86 -2.43
N SER A 11 -14.06 -15.89 -3.72
CA SER A 11 -13.12 -16.18 -4.82
C SER A 11 -12.28 -14.97 -5.27
N GLN A 12 -12.56 -13.77 -4.77
CA GLN A 12 -11.81 -12.57 -5.15
C GLN A 12 -10.36 -12.69 -4.71
N LYS A 13 -9.44 -12.43 -5.63
CA LYS A 13 -8.02 -12.35 -5.36
C LYS A 13 -7.63 -10.93 -4.97
N TYR A 14 -6.75 -10.79 -4.00
CA TYR A 14 -6.24 -9.51 -3.53
C TYR A 14 -4.71 -9.52 -3.52
N MET A 15 -4.13 -8.36 -3.81
CA MET A 15 -2.72 -8.06 -3.64
C MET A 15 -2.58 -6.88 -2.69
N PHE A 16 -1.89 -7.06 -1.57
CA PHE A 16 -1.55 -5.99 -0.63
C PHE A 16 -0.10 -5.59 -0.85
N PHE A 17 0.19 -4.30 -0.86
CA PHE A 17 1.56 -3.82 -1.03
C PHE A 17 1.82 -2.52 -0.30
N ASP A 18 3.09 -2.28 0.01
CA ASP A 18 3.60 -1.11 0.70
C ASP A 18 5.07 -0.87 0.33
N PHE A 19 5.50 0.40 0.33
CA PHE A 19 6.86 0.82 0.08
C PHE A 19 7.41 1.63 1.24
N GLU A 20 8.66 1.33 1.64
CA GLU A 20 9.44 2.25 2.44
C GLU A 20 10.39 3.08 1.55
N THR A 21 10.60 4.33 1.92
CA THR A 21 11.28 5.30 1.06
C THR A 21 12.23 6.22 1.83
N CYS A 22 13.10 6.91 1.09
CA CYS A 22 14.10 7.83 1.64
C CYS A 22 13.51 9.07 2.32
N GLY A 23 12.24 9.41 2.02
CA GLY A 23 11.56 10.60 2.53
C GLY A 23 10.15 10.74 1.95
N LEU A 24 9.59 11.96 1.95
CA LEU A 24 8.19 12.19 1.56
C LEU A 24 8.01 12.92 0.22
N ASN A 25 9.09 13.27 -0.48
CA ASN A 25 9.00 14.04 -1.72
C ASN A 25 8.73 13.14 -2.93
N LEU A 26 7.49 13.01 -3.31
CA LEU A 26 7.04 12.22 -4.47
C LEU A 26 7.35 12.86 -5.84
N GLY A 27 7.80 14.10 -5.87
CA GLY A 27 8.22 14.80 -7.10
C GLY A 27 9.68 14.58 -7.47
N SER A 28 10.45 13.81 -6.72
CA SER A 28 11.89 13.67 -6.89
C SER A 28 12.36 12.22 -6.98
N LEU A 29 13.17 11.91 -8.00
CA LEU A 29 13.86 10.61 -8.11
C LEU A 29 14.89 10.38 -6.99
N ARG A 30 15.21 11.40 -6.18
CA ARG A 30 16.03 11.22 -4.97
C ARG A 30 15.28 10.48 -3.86
N ASN A 31 13.94 10.52 -3.90
CA ASN A 31 13.09 9.79 -2.96
C ASN A 31 12.91 8.33 -3.42
N LYS A 32 13.98 7.57 -3.30
CA LYS A 32 14.06 6.18 -3.78
C LYS A 32 13.27 5.25 -2.86
N PRO A 33 12.36 4.41 -3.38
CA PRO A 33 11.82 3.30 -2.61
C PRO A 33 12.95 2.31 -2.31
N TRP A 34 13.19 2.00 -1.05
CA TRP A 34 14.27 1.09 -0.67
C TRP A 34 13.79 -0.23 -0.09
N GLN A 35 12.51 -0.32 0.30
CA GLN A 35 11.86 -1.58 0.64
C GLN A 35 10.54 -1.67 -0.12
N LEU A 36 10.26 -2.83 -0.66
CA LEU A 36 9.00 -3.20 -1.27
C LEU A 36 8.53 -4.48 -0.61
N ALA A 37 7.34 -4.46 -0.04
CA ALA A 37 6.67 -5.66 0.39
C ALA A 37 5.32 -5.82 -0.30
N PHE A 38 4.98 -7.06 -0.62
CA PHE A 38 3.64 -7.41 -1.06
C PHE A 38 3.24 -8.81 -0.62
N LEU A 39 1.95 -9.03 -0.51
CA LEU A 39 1.37 -10.35 -0.34
C LEU A 39 0.15 -10.52 -1.23
N THR A 40 -0.11 -11.75 -1.67
CA THR A 40 -1.31 -12.10 -2.42
C THR A 40 -2.21 -13.00 -1.61
N VAL A 41 -3.52 -12.82 -1.79
CA VAL A 41 -4.56 -13.60 -1.11
C VAL A 41 -5.49 -14.20 -2.14
N GLU A 42 -5.68 -15.50 -2.07
CA GLU A 42 -6.66 -16.25 -2.88
C GLU A 42 -7.49 -17.15 -1.98
N ASN A 43 -8.79 -17.16 -2.17
CA ASN A 43 -9.73 -17.92 -1.32
C ASN A 43 -9.50 -17.69 0.18
N GLY A 44 -9.21 -16.44 0.57
CA GLY A 44 -8.95 -16.03 1.94
C GLY A 44 -7.64 -16.51 2.55
N LYS A 45 -6.73 -17.09 1.76
CA LYS A 45 -5.41 -17.58 2.20
C LYS A 45 -4.29 -16.84 1.50
N ILE A 46 -3.24 -16.51 2.24
CA ILE A 46 -2.02 -15.92 1.65
C ILE A 46 -1.37 -16.99 0.76
N LYS A 47 -1.10 -16.64 -0.48
CA LYS A 47 -0.51 -17.51 -1.51
C LYS A 47 0.94 -17.18 -1.78
N ASP A 48 1.26 -15.92 -1.86
CA ASP A 48 2.62 -15.43 -2.07
C ASP A 48 2.90 -14.27 -1.12
N LYS A 49 4.16 -14.11 -0.74
CA LYS A 49 4.62 -13.06 0.17
C LYS A 49 6.07 -12.73 -0.12
N ALA A 50 6.34 -11.47 -0.43
CA ALA A 50 7.67 -10.97 -0.72
C ALA A 50 8.01 -9.74 0.11
N ASN A 51 9.31 -9.61 0.43
CA ASN A 51 9.87 -8.46 1.12
C ASN A 51 11.28 -8.22 0.59
N TYR A 52 11.43 -7.20 -0.25
CA TYR A 52 12.68 -6.87 -0.93
C TYR A 52 13.26 -5.57 -0.42
N TRP A 53 14.56 -5.55 -0.16
CA TRP A 53 15.33 -4.34 0.00
C TRP A 53 15.99 -4.02 -1.35
N LEU A 54 15.74 -2.84 -1.90
CA LEU A 54 16.08 -2.47 -3.27
C LEU A 54 17.38 -1.68 -3.30
N LYS A 55 18.38 -2.19 -4.01
CA LYS A 55 19.70 -1.60 -4.07
C LYS A 55 19.77 -0.42 -5.04
N TRP A 56 20.04 0.76 -4.51
CA TRP A 56 20.19 1.97 -5.30
C TRP A 56 21.55 2.62 -5.11
N LYS A 57 22.19 3.03 -6.20
CA LYS A 57 23.43 3.81 -6.13
C LYS A 57 23.16 5.15 -5.44
N GLY A 58 24.01 5.51 -4.45
CA GLY A 58 23.93 6.80 -3.79
C GLY A 58 22.64 7.04 -3.02
N ILE A 59 22.08 6.00 -2.40
CA ILE A 59 20.89 6.14 -1.54
C ILE A 59 21.21 7.04 -0.33
N LYS A 60 20.29 7.93 -0.01
CA LYS A 60 20.36 8.79 1.18
C LYS A 60 18.99 8.82 1.84
N VAL A 61 18.83 8.13 2.95
CA VAL A 61 17.60 8.12 3.74
C VAL A 61 17.65 9.28 4.73
N SER A 62 16.59 10.06 4.83
CA SER A 62 16.50 11.17 5.78
C SER A 62 16.51 10.63 7.22
N GLU A 63 17.02 11.43 8.16
CA GLU A 63 17.03 11.05 9.59
C GLU A 63 15.63 10.71 10.11
N GLY A 64 14.63 11.50 9.68
CA GLY A 64 13.24 11.25 10.04
C GLY A 64 12.74 9.91 9.53
N ALA A 65 12.99 9.58 8.25
CA ALA A 65 12.61 8.29 7.67
C ALA A 65 13.39 7.14 8.36
N ALA A 66 14.69 7.27 8.55
CA ALA A 66 15.50 6.26 9.21
C ALA A 66 15.04 5.97 10.64
N LYS A 67 14.68 7.02 11.40
CA LYS A 67 14.15 6.88 12.77
C LYS A 67 12.83 6.13 12.80
N VAL A 68 11.95 6.39 11.84
CA VAL A 68 10.62 5.79 11.78
C VAL A 68 10.68 4.33 11.33
N THR A 69 11.45 4.05 10.27
CA THR A 69 11.53 2.72 9.62
C THR A 69 12.56 1.78 10.25
N GLY A 70 13.43 2.30 11.14
CA GLY A 70 14.57 1.55 11.68
C GLY A 70 15.65 1.23 10.64
N TRP A 71 15.67 2.01 9.54
CA TRP A 71 16.69 1.87 8.50
C TRP A 71 18.10 2.14 9.04
N THR A 72 19.07 1.32 8.65
CA THR A 72 20.49 1.57 8.85
C THR A 72 21.28 1.16 7.61
N GLN A 73 22.38 1.87 7.32
CA GLN A 73 23.23 1.56 6.18
C GLN A 73 23.69 0.09 6.21
N LYS A 74 24.11 -0.40 7.37
CA LYS A 74 24.54 -1.80 7.53
C LYS A 74 23.46 -2.81 7.13
N LYS A 75 22.23 -2.66 7.67
CA LYS A 75 21.11 -3.55 7.31
C LYS A 75 20.80 -3.49 5.81
N TYR A 76 20.89 -2.29 5.24
CA TYR A 76 20.64 -2.08 3.82
C TYR A 76 21.70 -2.78 2.97
N ASP A 77 23.00 -2.61 3.27
CA ASP A 77 24.09 -3.23 2.54
C ASP A 77 24.04 -4.77 2.61
N ASP A 78 23.62 -5.31 3.76
CA ASP A 78 23.48 -6.76 3.98
C ASP A 78 22.30 -7.39 3.21
N LYS A 79 21.21 -6.64 2.95
CA LYS A 79 19.94 -7.19 2.45
C LYS A 79 19.58 -6.75 1.04
N ALA A 80 20.10 -5.60 0.57
CA ALA A 80 19.64 -4.99 -0.65
C ALA A 80 20.08 -5.80 -1.89
N VAL A 81 19.09 -6.11 -2.73
CA VAL A 81 19.25 -6.85 -3.98
C VAL A 81 19.05 -5.93 -5.18
N ASP A 82 19.48 -6.38 -6.35
CA ASP A 82 19.21 -5.69 -7.62
C ASP A 82 17.72 -5.44 -7.78
N PRO A 83 17.30 -4.23 -8.16
CA PRO A 83 15.88 -3.86 -8.17
C PRO A 83 15.08 -4.40 -9.37
N GLU A 84 15.67 -4.90 -10.44
CA GLU A 84 14.94 -5.31 -11.64
C GLU A 84 14.02 -6.51 -11.37
N LYS A 85 14.56 -7.61 -10.84
CA LYS A 85 13.77 -8.81 -10.54
C LYS A 85 12.65 -8.61 -9.51
N PRO A 86 12.85 -7.86 -8.40
CA PRO A 86 11.77 -7.47 -7.50
C PRO A 86 10.65 -6.68 -8.20
N LEU A 87 10.98 -5.77 -9.15
CA LEU A 87 9.97 -5.06 -9.91
C LEU A 87 9.16 -6.01 -10.78
N ASP A 88 9.82 -6.89 -11.56
CA ASP A 88 9.15 -7.87 -12.42
C ASP A 88 8.22 -8.77 -11.62
N HIS A 89 8.66 -9.26 -10.44
CA HIS A 89 7.82 -10.09 -9.58
C HIS A 89 6.62 -9.32 -9.05
N PHE A 90 6.80 -8.09 -8.58
CA PHE A 90 5.73 -7.23 -8.10
C PHE A 90 4.72 -6.92 -9.22
N GLU A 91 5.19 -6.54 -10.40
CA GLU A 91 4.36 -6.15 -11.52
C GLU A 91 3.59 -7.33 -12.13
N SER A 92 4.09 -8.57 -11.99
CA SER A 92 3.37 -9.77 -12.41
C SER A 92 2.00 -9.92 -11.73
N TYR A 93 1.86 -9.41 -10.50
CA TYR A 93 0.59 -9.33 -9.78
C TYR A 93 -0.09 -7.96 -9.94
N LEU A 94 0.68 -6.88 -9.98
CA LEU A 94 0.15 -5.52 -10.05
C LEU A 94 -0.67 -5.31 -11.33
N TYR A 95 -0.21 -5.81 -12.46
CA TYR A 95 -0.91 -5.70 -13.74
C TYR A 95 -1.84 -6.87 -14.05
N ASN A 96 -1.89 -7.87 -13.17
CA ASN A 96 -2.84 -8.97 -13.34
C ASN A 96 -4.24 -8.53 -12.90
N ASP A 97 -5.16 -8.53 -13.84
CA ASP A 97 -6.54 -8.06 -13.67
C ASP A 97 -7.39 -8.91 -12.71
N ASP A 98 -6.97 -10.13 -12.40
CA ASP A 98 -7.65 -10.98 -11.42
C ASP A 98 -7.53 -10.44 -9.98
N TYR A 99 -6.48 -9.64 -9.71
CA TYR A 99 -6.21 -9.13 -8.39
C TYR A 99 -6.75 -7.72 -8.18
N ILE A 100 -7.43 -7.49 -7.07
CA ILE A 100 -7.68 -6.15 -6.53
C ILE A 100 -6.47 -5.75 -5.69
N LYS A 101 -5.91 -4.55 -5.97
CA LYS A 101 -4.75 -3.99 -5.28
C LYS A 101 -5.22 -3.26 -4.05
N VAL A 102 -4.66 -3.56 -2.90
CA VAL A 102 -5.08 -2.98 -1.62
C VAL A 102 -3.86 -2.47 -0.87
N GLY A 103 -3.99 -1.33 -0.23
CA GLY A 103 -2.98 -0.80 0.69
C GLY A 103 -3.52 0.33 1.55
N HIS A 104 -2.69 0.88 2.42
CA HIS A 104 -3.07 1.98 3.30
C HIS A 104 -2.42 3.28 2.84
N ASN A 105 -3.20 4.23 2.35
CA ASN A 105 -2.73 5.45 1.70
C ASN A 105 -1.99 5.22 0.37
N ILE A 106 -2.23 4.11 -0.28
CA ILE A 106 -1.52 3.76 -1.54
C ILE A 106 -1.80 4.76 -2.65
N LEU A 107 -3.02 5.27 -2.77
CA LEU A 107 -3.39 6.25 -3.79
C LEU A 107 -2.77 7.64 -3.54
N GLY A 108 -2.39 7.92 -2.30
CA GLY A 108 -1.69 9.16 -1.92
C GLY A 108 -0.17 9.04 -1.93
N PHE A 109 0.38 7.82 -1.96
CA PHE A 109 1.81 7.61 -1.76
C PHE A 109 2.41 6.51 -2.65
N ASP A 110 2.06 5.26 -2.45
CA ASP A 110 2.75 4.10 -3.02
C ASP A 110 2.65 3.98 -4.53
N VAL A 111 1.53 4.39 -5.12
CA VAL A 111 1.36 4.42 -6.58
C VAL A 111 2.36 5.38 -7.25
N TYR A 112 2.72 6.47 -6.57
CA TYR A 112 3.74 7.41 -7.05
C TYR A 112 5.15 6.86 -6.86
N LEU A 113 5.40 6.14 -5.75
CA LEU A 113 6.67 5.46 -5.51
C LEU A 113 6.93 4.36 -6.55
N HIS A 114 5.90 3.62 -6.94
CA HIS A 114 6.00 2.70 -8.07
C HIS A 114 6.39 3.42 -9.36
N GLY A 115 5.78 4.57 -9.65
CA GLY A 115 6.18 5.41 -10.79
C GLY A 115 7.63 5.92 -10.71
N ILE A 116 8.12 6.26 -9.51
CA ILE A 116 9.53 6.60 -9.25
C ILE A 116 10.43 5.39 -9.48
N TYR A 117 10.05 4.21 -8.99
CA TYR A 117 10.77 2.96 -9.15
C TYR A 117 11.01 2.65 -10.63
N ARG A 118 9.95 2.67 -11.45
CA ARG A 118 10.06 2.47 -12.90
C ARG A 118 11.00 3.46 -13.56
N ARG A 119 10.90 4.76 -13.23
CA ARG A 119 11.80 5.80 -13.76
C ARG A 119 13.26 5.59 -13.37
N LEU A 120 13.53 5.08 -12.17
CA LEU A 120 14.89 4.74 -11.73
C LEU A 120 15.50 3.59 -12.55
N LEU A 121 14.67 2.76 -13.15
CA LEU A 121 15.05 1.70 -14.11
C LEU A 121 14.84 2.10 -15.57
N ASN A 122 14.74 3.41 -15.87
CA ASN A 122 14.54 3.96 -17.20
C ASN A 122 13.25 3.49 -17.89
N GLN A 123 12.23 3.13 -17.12
CA GLN A 123 10.90 2.75 -17.61
C GLN A 123 9.91 3.90 -17.42
N SER A 124 8.93 4.01 -18.32
CA SER A 124 7.82 4.96 -18.15
C SER A 124 6.88 4.53 -17.03
N PRO A 125 6.36 5.45 -16.20
CA PRO A 125 5.31 5.12 -15.25
C PRO A 125 4.08 4.56 -15.97
N ASP A 126 3.45 3.56 -15.37
CA ASP A 126 2.20 2.99 -15.83
C ASP A 126 1.23 2.90 -14.64
N TYR A 127 0.07 3.51 -14.79
CA TYR A 127 -0.97 3.61 -13.77
C TYR A 127 -2.26 2.91 -14.21
N SER A 128 -2.21 1.99 -15.17
CA SER A 128 -3.37 1.27 -15.73
C SER A 128 -4.15 0.47 -14.69
N TYR A 129 -3.48 0.05 -13.61
CA TYR A 129 -4.06 -0.72 -12.51
C TYR A 129 -4.90 0.09 -11.50
N LEU A 130 -4.87 1.43 -11.56
CA LEU A 130 -5.49 2.29 -10.53
C LEU A 130 -6.98 2.03 -10.34
N ASN A 131 -7.73 1.72 -11.40
CA ASN A 131 -9.16 1.44 -11.30
C ASN A 131 -9.48 0.16 -10.51
N LYS A 132 -8.47 -0.66 -10.21
CA LYS A 132 -8.58 -1.86 -9.38
C LYS A 132 -7.88 -1.69 -8.02
N CYS A 133 -7.64 -0.44 -7.59
CA CYS A 133 -7.07 -0.14 -6.29
C CYS A 133 -8.15 0.16 -5.25
N ILE A 134 -7.94 -0.37 -4.05
CA ILE A 134 -8.69 -0.03 -2.85
C ILE A 134 -7.71 0.51 -1.80
N ASP A 135 -7.96 1.72 -1.33
CA ASP A 135 -7.18 2.39 -0.31
C ASP A 135 -7.90 2.35 1.04
N THR A 136 -7.36 1.60 2.00
CA THR A 136 -7.99 1.42 3.31
C THR A 136 -8.07 2.71 4.13
N LEU A 137 -7.18 3.69 3.88
CA LEU A 137 -7.31 5.04 4.46
C LEU A 137 -8.58 5.73 3.93
N CYS A 138 -8.84 5.62 2.63
CA CYS A 138 -10.03 6.18 2.02
C CYS A 138 -11.30 5.54 2.55
N LEU A 139 -11.33 4.20 2.64
CA LEU A 139 -12.47 3.48 3.21
C LEU A 139 -12.72 3.89 4.65
N SER A 140 -11.67 3.97 5.48
CA SER A 140 -11.82 4.35 6.89
C SER A 140 -12.34 5.78 7.05
N ARG A 141 -11.92 6.70 6.17
CA ARG A 141 -12.43 8.07 6.14
C ARG A 141 -13.91 8.11 5.75
N GLY A 142 -14.31 7.31 4.74
CA GLY A 142 -15.72 7.17 4.35
C GLY A 142 -16.58 6.71 5.51
N VAL A 143 -16.20 5.62 6.17
CA VAL A 143 -16.90 5.08 7.37
C VAL A 143 -16.98 6.12 8.49
N ASN A 144 -15.86 6.76 8.83
CA ASN A 144 -15.82 7.73 9.93
C ASN A 144 -16.57 9.04 9.64
N GLN A 145 -16.81 9.36 8.38
CA GLN A 145 -17.57 10.53 7.93
C GLN A 145 -19.02 10.22 7.59
N ASP A 146 -19.41 8.95 7.63
CA ASP A 146 -20.72 8.49 7.17
C ASP A 146 -20.99 8.87 5.70
N ILE A 147 -19.98 8.68 4.87
CA ILE A 147 -20.03 8.95 3.43
C ILE A 147 -20.04 7.62 2.69
N LYS A 148 -21.18 7.31 2.08
CA LYS A 148 -21.35 6.09 1.28
C LYS A 148 -20.42 6.04 0.09
N SER A 149 -20.00 4.84 -0.26
CA SER A 149 -19.30 4.58 -1.52
C SER A 149 -20.26 4.69 -2.69
N PRO A 150 -19.86 5.28 -3.83
CA PRO A 150 -20.71 5.36 -4.99
C PRO A 150 -20.77 4.03 -5.74
N ASP A 151 -21.85 3.79 -6.48
CA ASP A 151 -22.00 2.62 -7.35
C ASP A 151 -21.00 2.60 -8.50
N LYS A 152 -20.51 3.78 -8.91
CA LYS A 152 -19.55 3.97 -10.01
C LYS A 152 -18.45 4.93 -9.59
N ASP A 153 -17.33 4.88 -10.32
CA ASP A 153 -16.18 5.78 -10.09
C ASP A 153 -15.58 5.71 -8.68
N LEU A 154 -15.41 4.50 -8.15
CA LEU A 154 -14.79 4.28 -6.83
C LEU A 154 -13.44 5.00 -6.69
N ILE A 155 -12.63 5.02 -7.75
CA ILE A 155 -11.33 5.70 -7.72
C ILE A 155 -11.48 7.21 -7.47
N LYS A 156 -12.43 7.87 -8.12
CA LYS A 156 -12.73 9.29 -7.92
C LYS A 156 -13.21 9.57 -6.49
N TRP A 157 -14.06 8.70 -5.96
CA TRP A 157 -14.53 8.81 -4.58
C TRP A 157 -13.35 8.67 -3.60
N GLN A 158 -12.45 7.71 -3.81
CA GLN A 158 -11.26 7.53 -2.97
C GLN A 158 -10.37 8.79 -2.98
N TYR A 159 -10.09 9.40 -4.13
CA TYR A 159 -9.36 10.66 -4.18
C TYR A 159 -10.09 11.81 -3.48
N LYS A 160 -11.42 11.84 -3.51
CA LYS A 160 -12.21 12.78 -2.70
C LYS A 160 -11.98 12.54 -1.21
N MET A 161 -11.95 11.28 -0.77
CA MET A 161 -11.66 10.94 0.64
C MET A 161 -10.23 11.33 1.03
N LEU A 162 -9.24 11.16 0.15
CA LEU A 162 -7.87 11.62 0.40
C LEU A 162 -7.76 13.13 0.55
N SER A 163 -8.55 13.89 -0.21
CA SER A 163 -8.53 15.37 -0.21
C SER A 163 -9.24 16.01 0.99
N LEU A 164 -9.92 15.26 1.84
CA LEU A 164 -10.62 15.79 3.01
C LEU A 164 -9.63 16.44 3.99
N ARG A 165 -9.74 17.75 4.16
CA ARG A 165 -8.86 18.53 5.07
C ARG A 165 -9.06 18.18 6.54
N LYS A 166 -10.29 17.85 6.94
CA LYS A 166 -10.63 17.42 8.31
C LYS A 166 -11.36 16.09 8.22
N SER A 167 -10.70 15.03 8.64
CA SER A 167 -11.33 13.72 8.78
C SER A 167 -11.73 13.49 10.23
N LYS A 168 -12.96 13.05 10.46
CA LYS A 168 -13.37 12.57 11.78
C LYS A 168 -12.58 11.32 12.13
N GLY A 169 -12.21 11.18 13.40
CA GLY A 169 -11.49 10.03 13.90
C GLY A 169 -10.02 9.96 13.47
N ARG A 170 -9.35 8.94 13.97
CA ARG A 170 -7.97 8.62 13.64
C ARG A 170 -7.97 7.51 12.60
N ASN A 171 -7.23 7.71 11.51
CA ASN A 171 -7.29 6.82 10.35
C ASN A 171 -5.92 6.20 9.98
N ARG A 172 -4.87 6.38 10.80
CA ARG A 172 -3.60 5.68 10.58
C ARG A 172 -3.78 4.18 10.77
N LEU A 173 -2.98 3.36 10.13
CA LEU A 173 -3.06 1.91 10.23
C LEU A 173 -3.09 1.42 11.69
N ILE A 174 -2.21 1.96 12.54
CA ILE A 174 -2.18 1.66 13.98
C ILE A 174 -3.51 2.01 14.70
N ASP A 175 -4.14 3.12 14.31
CA ASP A 175 -5.39 3.55 14.93
C ASP A 175 -6.54 2.62 14.52
N LEU A 176 -6.50 2.11 13.28
CA LEU A 176 -7.44 1.11 12.78
C LEU A 176 -7.22 -0.25 13.43
N CYS A 177 -5.97 -0.67 13.64
CA CYS A 177 -5.68 -1.87 14.42
C CYS A 177 -6.31 -1.79 15.82
N LYS A 178 -6.14 -0.65 16.51
CA LYS A 178 -6.78 -0.44 17.82
C LYS A 178 -8.30 -0.46 17.76
N LYS A 179 -8.88 0.23 16.75
CA LYS A 179 -10.35 0.30 16.56
C LYS A 179 -10.97 -1.07 16.34
N TYR A 180 -10.29 -1.95 15.62
CA TYR A 180 -10.78 -3.28 15.25
C TYR A 180 -10.21 -4.40 16.12
N GLU A 181 -9.53 -4.05 17.24
CA GLU A 181 -8.96 -4.99 18.20
C GLU A 181 -7.99 -6.00 17.54
N ILE A 182 -7.23 -5.52 16.55
CA ILE A 182 -6.21 -6.31 15.86
C ILE A 182 -4.90 -6.20 16.67
N PRO A 183 -4.33 -7.31 17.16
CA PRO A 183 -3.06 -7.29 17.87
C PRO A 183 -1.92 -6.76 16.99
N PHE A 184 -1.08 -5.89 17.53
CA PHE A 184 0.09 -5.38 16.83
C PHE A 184 1.25 -5.10 17.80
N ASP A 185 2.47 -5.16 17.26
CA ASP A 185 3.71 -4.81 17.95
C ASP A 185 4.21 -3.44 17.44
N ASN A 186 4.26 -2.45 18.32
CA ASN A 186 4.73 -1.10 17.98
C ASN A 186 6.17 -1.08 17.43
N LYS A 187 7.02 -2.06 17.81
CA LYS A 187 8.41 -2.13 17.35
C LYS A 187 8.56 -2.63 15.92
N LYS A 188 7.51 -3.24 15.37
CA LYS A 188 7.48 -3.79 14.00
C LYS A 188 6.77 -2.87 13.00
N LEU A 189 6.10 -1.82 13.48
CA LEU A 189 5.49 -0.82 12.61
C LEU A 189 6.56 -0.13 11.76
N HIS A 190 6.16 0.24 10.55
CA HIS A 190 7.07 0.79 9.52
C HIS A 190 8.11 -0.22 9.00
N ASP A 191 7.83 -1.51 9.12
CA ASP A 191 8.35 -2.54 8.25
C ASP A 191 7.25 -2.87 7.24
N ALA A 192 7.52 -2.64 5.95
CA ALA A 192 6.51 -2.74 4.90
C ALA A 192 5.78 -4.09 4.91
N LEU A 193 6.48 -5.21 5.21
CA LEU A 193 5.86 -6.52 5.28
C LEU A 193 4.89 -6.64 6.45
N TYR A 194 5.29 -6.14 7.62
CA TYR A 194 4.43 -6.17 8.80
C TYR A 194 3.19 -5.28 8.60
N ASP A 195 3.39 -4.11 8.00
CA ASP A 195 2.30 -3.15 7.77
C ASP A 195 1.26 -3.70 6.78
N ILE A 196 1.66 -4.40 5.71
CA ILE A 196 0.69 -5.03 4.80
C ILE A 196 -0.02 -6.23 5.44
N GLU A 197 0.61 -7.00 6.33
CA GLU A 197 -0.05 -8.05 7.10
C GLU A 197 -1.14 -7.46 7.99
N LYS A 198 -0.85 -6.36 8.68
CA LYS A 198 -1.85 -5.65 9.49
C LYS A 198 -2.92 -4.98 8.64
N ASN A 199 -2.55 -4.42 7.50
CA ASN A 199 -3.53 -3.85 6.57
C ASN A 199 -4.50 -4.90 6.01
N TYR A 200 -4.03 -6.13 5.75
CA TYR A 200 -4.90 -7.23 5.37
C TYR A 200 -5.94 -7.56 6.47
N GLU A 201 -5.50 -7.62 7.74
CA GLU A 201 -6.41 -7.84 8.86
C GLU A 201 -7.42 -6.68 9.01
N VAL A 202 -6.96 -5.41 8.89
CA VAL A 202 -7.81 -4.22 8.91
C VAL A 202 -8.81 -4.24 7.76
N PHE A 203 -8.35 -4.52 6.54
CA PHE A 203 -9.21 -4.60 5.35
C PHE A 203 -10.36 -5.58 5.52
N ARG A 204 -10.09 -6.77 6.06
CA ARG A 204 -11.11 -7.81 6.34
C ARG A 204 -12.20 -7.32 7.29
N LYS A 205 -11.87 -6.43 8.24
CA LYS A 205 -12.85 -5.84 9.14
C LYS A 205 -13.56 -4.64 8.51
N LEU A 206 -12.80 -3.81 7.82
CA LEU A 206 -13.26 -2.54 7.29
C LEU A 206 -14.26 -2.71 6.14
N ILE A 207 -14.04 -3.70 5.25
CA ILE A 207 -14.91 -3.92 4.09
C ILE A 207 -16.36 -4.25 4.47
N TRP A 208 -16.59 -4.81 5.66
CA TRP A 208 -17.93 -5.09 6.17
C TRP A 208 -18.62 -3.86 6.79
N ASN A 209 -17.87 -2.79 7.02
CA ASN A 209 -18.39 -1.56 7.62
C ASN A 209 -18.62 -0.45 6.59
N ILE A 210 -18.21 -0.66 5.34
CA ILE A 210 -18.44 0.32 4.28
C ILE A 210 -19.81 0.11 3.65
N GLU A 211 -20.63 1.14 3.62
CA GLU A 211 -21.87 1.13 2.85
C GLU A 211 -21.60 1.36 1.37
N ILE A 212 -22.22 0.54 0.54
CA ILE A 212 -22.19 0.59 -0.92
C ILE A 212 -23.50 1.17 -1.44
#